data_45950294ef4a4f5be83fc7a759b66841
#
_entry.id   45950294ef4a4f5be83fc7a759b66841
#
_cell.length_a   1.000
_cell.length_b   1.000
_cell.length_c   1.000
_cell.angle_alpha   90.00
_cell.angle_beta   90.00
_cell.angle_gamma   90.00
#
_symmetry.space_group_name_H-M   'P 1'
#
loop_
_entity.id
_entity.type
_entity.pdbx_description
1 polymer ?
#
loop_
_entity_poly.entity_id
_entity_poly.type
_entity_poly.pdbx_seq_one_letter_code
_entity_poly.pdbx_strand_id
1 'polypeptide(L)' 'MRKYLMIKLKVLELLELKGHTKYWLYKQLGMSYQNFSKMVNNETKSIRYENIETICLLLECTPNDLFEITLE' A
#
# COMPACT_ATOMS: atom_id res chain seq x y z
N MET A 1 -4.33 -28.68 -2.70
CA MET A 1 -4.90 -27.45 -3.23
C MET A 1 -5.06 -26.42 -2.13
N ARG A 2 -4.64 -25.18 -2.41
CA ARG A 2 -4.76 -24.14 -1.41
C ARG A 2 -6.17 -23.59 -1.37
N LYS A 3 -6.55 -23.11 -0.22
CA LYS A 3 -7.89 -22.57 -0.03
C LYS A 3 -8.07 -21.24 -0.70
N TYR A 4 -7.16 -20.31 -0.45
CA TYR A 4 -7.25 -19.00 -1.05
C TYR A 4 -5.95 -18.26 -0.81
N LEU A 5 -5.83 -17.16 -1.53
CA LEU A 5 -4.72 -16.23 -1.40
C LEU A 5 -5.23 -14.94 -0.80
N MET A 6 -4.41 -14.32 0.03
CA MET A 6 -4.65 -12.97 0.48
C MET A 6 -3.51 -12.10 -0.01
N ILE A 7 -3.87 -11.00 -0.66
CA ILE A 7 -2.88 -10.02 -1.10
C ILE A 7 -3.03 -8.79 -0.21
N LYS A 8 -1.92 -8.34 0.36
CA LYS A 8 -1.92 -7.18 1.23
C LYS A 8 -0.89 -6.18 0.77
N LEU A 9 -1.17 -4.91 1.03
CA LEU A 9 -0.20 -3.84 0.86
C LEU A 9 0.56 -3.68 2.17
N LYS A 10 1.87 -3.54 2.06
CA LYS A 10 2.72 -3.31 3.23
C LYS A 10 3.10 -1.84 3.35
N VAL A 11 2.15 -0.97 3.05
CA VAL A 11 2.42 0.47 3.05
C VAL A 11 2.82 0.96 4.43
N LEU A 12 2.08 0.55 5.46
CA LEU A 12 2.37 1.02 6.80
C LEU A 12 3.75 0.57 7.27
N GLU A 13 4.10 -0.68 6.99
CA GLU A 13 5.42 -1.19 7.36
C GLU A 13 6.53 -0.45 6.62
N LEU A 14 6.31 -0.16 5.34
CA LEU A 14 7.31 0.55 4.56
C LEU A 14 7.45 1.99 5.01
N LEU A 15 6.35 2.64 5.38
CA LEU A 15 6.41 3.99 5.90
C LEU A 15 7.26 4.05 7.16
N GLU A 16 7.04 3.11 8.06
CA GLU A 16 7.80 3.05 9.30
C GLU A 16 9.26 2.79 9.01
N LEU A 17 9.54 1.85 8.13
CA LEU A 17 10.91 1.50 7.76
C LEU A 17 11.65 2.68 7.15
N LYS A 18 10.96 3.48 6.33
CA LYS A 18 11.58 4.60 5.64
C LYS A 18 11.52 5.90 6.44
N GLY A 19 10.88 5.89 7.61
CA GLY A 19 10.84 7.06 8.47
C GLY A 19 9.84 8.11 8.06
N HIS A 20 8.76 7.71 7.40
CA HIS A 20 7.71 8.63 6.97
C HIS A 20 6.40 8.33 7.68
N THR A 21 5.52 9.35 7.74
CA THR A 21 4.22 9.20 8.37
C THR A 21 3.15 8.93 7.33
N LYS A 22 2.00 8.42 7.81
CA LYS A 22 0.84 8.24 6.94
C LYS A 22 0.40 9.57 6.35
N TYR A 23 0.43 10.62 7.15
CA TYR A 23 -0.02 11.93 6.69
C TYR A 23 0.87 12.43 5.55
N TRP A 24 2.18 12.21 5.66
CA TRP A 24 3.10 12.60 4.61
C TRP A 24 2.72 11.94 3.28
N LEU A 25 2.44 10.64 3.31
CA LEU A 25 2.07 9.93 2.09
C LEU A 25 0.70 10.35 1.59
N TYR A 26 -0.25 10.50 2.49
CA TYR A 26 -1.60 10.90 2.14
C TYR A 26 -1.58 12.22 1.36
N LYS A 27 -0.81 13.17 1.82
CA LYS A 27 -0.74 14.49 1.18
C LYS A 27 -0.20 14.41 -0.24
N GLN A 28 0.56 13.38 -0.55
CA GLN A 28 1.19 13.26 -1.87
C GLN A 28 0.30 12.54 -2.88
N LEU A 29 -0.68 11.77 -2.42
CA LEU A 29 -1.44 10.92 -3.32
C LEU A 29 -2.68 11.57 -3.90
N GLY A 30 -3.16 12.65 -3.30
CA GLY A 30 -4.30 13.38 -3.85
C GLY A 30 -5.62 12.63 -3.80
N MET A 31 -5.73 11.62 -2.96
CA MET A 31 -6.98 10.88 -2.80
C MET A 31 -7.66 11.32 -1.51
N SER A 32 -8.95 10.98 -1.35
CA SER A 32 -9.65 11.32 -0.14
C SER A 32 -9.04 10.55 1.03
N TYR A 33 -9.13 11.13 2.22
CA TYR A 33 -8.57 10.46 3.40
C TYR A 33 -9.27 9.13 3.66
N GLN A 34 -10.57 9.07 3.40
CA GLN A 34 -11.33 7.86 3.57
C GLN A 34 -10.79 6.74 2.70
N ASN A 35 -10.56 7.04 1.42
CA ASN A 35 -10.02 6.03 0.51
C ASN A 35 -8.58 5.68 0.86
N PHE A 36 -7.80 6.66 1.26
CA PHE A 36 -6.42 6.43 1.69
C PHE A 36 -6.39 5.48 2.90
N SER A 37 -7.23 5.77 3.89
CA SER A 37 -7.28 4.95 5.11
C SER A 37 -7.65 3.50 4.79
N LYS A 38 -8.64 3.32 3.93
CA LYS A 38 -9.04 1.96 3.53
C LYS A 38 -7.90 1.24 2.82
N MET A 39 -7.19 1.96 1.97
CA MET A 39 -6.10 1.37 1.20
C MET A 39 -4.98 0.89 2.12
N VAL A 40 -4.52 1.75 3.02
CA VAL A 40 -3.38 1.37 3.87
C VAL A 40 -3.76 0.35 4.93
N ASN A 41 -5.04 0.24 5.25
CA ASN A 41 -5.52 -0.76 6.20
C ASN A 41 -5.99 -2.05 5.49
N ASN A 42 -5.75 -2.14 4.19
CA ASN A 42 -6.07 -3.34 3.41
C ASN A 42 -7.55 -3.66 3.39
N GLU A 43 -8.37 -2.62 3.31
CA GLU A 43 -9.84 -2.78 3.27
C GLU A 43 -10.39 -2.57 1.87
N THR A 44 -9.53 -2.38 0.87
CA THR A 44 -9.96 -2.25 -0.51
C THR A 44 -9.62 -3.52 -1.27
N LYS A 45 -10.31 -3.71 -2.40
CA LYS A 45 -10.07 -4.87 -3.25
C LYS A 45 -9.40 -4.50 -4.56
N SER A 46 -9.08 -3.24 -4.74
CA SER A 46 -8.40 -2.79 -5.95
C SER A 46 -7.59 -1.55 -5.62
N ILE A 47 -6.60 -1.29 -6.44
CA ILE A 47 -5.77 -0.10 -6.33
C ILE A 47 -5.38 0.31 -7.74
N ARG A 48 -5.37 1.61 -7.98
CA ARG A 48 -5.02 2.12 -9.29
C ARG A 48 -3.52 1.99 -9.52
N TYR A 49 -3.15 1.69 -10.76
CA TYR A 49 -1.74 1.59 -11.11
C TYR A 49 -0.99 2.88 -10.79
N GLU A 50 -1.60 4.02 -11.06
CA GLU A 50 -0.93 5.29 -10.79
C GLU A 50 -0.62 5.47 -9.31
N ASN A 51 -1.47 4.95 -8.43
CA ASN A 51 -1.19 5.01 -7.00
C ASN A 51 -0.04 4.09 -6.63
N ILE A 52 0.00 2.90 -7.24
CA ILE A 52 1.12 1.98 -7.01
C ILE A 52 2.42 2.64 -7.44
N GLU A 53 2.42 3.26 -8.62
CA GLU A 53 3.61 3.91 -9.13
C GLU A 53 4.08 5.03 -8.22
N THR A 54 3.15 5.87 -7.78
CA THR A 54 3.49 7.00 -6.92
C THR A 54 4.05 6.52 -5.58
N ILE A 55 3.41 5.53 -4.98
CA ILE A 55 3.88 5.00 -3.70
C ILE A 55 5.29 4.43 -3.84
N CYS A 56 5.51 3.67 -4.90
CA CYS A 56 6.83 3.08 -5.12
C CYS A 56 7.90 4.14 -5.32
N LEU A 57 7.58 5.20 -6.06
CA LEU A 57 8.51 6.29 -6.26
C LEU A 57 8.83 7.01 -4.96
N LEU A 58 7.79 7.32 -4.18
CA LEU A 58 7.96 8.08 -2.96
C LEU A 58 8.69 7.29 -1.88
N LEU A 59 8.45 5.99 -1.81
CA LEU A 59 9.07 5.15 -0.80
C LEU A 59 10.32 4.46 -1.32
N GLU A 60 10.69 4.72 -2.58
CA GLU A 60 11.89 4.15 -3.19
C GLU A 60 11.90 2.64 -3.05
N CYS A 61 10.80 2.02 -3.47
CA CYS A 61 10.66 0.58 -3.41
C CYS A 61 10.05 0.07 -4.71
N THR A 62 10.01 -1.24 -4.86
CA THR A 62 9.40 -1.88 -6.01
C THR A 62 8.04 -2.42 -5.62
N PRO A 63 7.18 -2.75 -6.60
CA PRO A 63 5.91 -3.41 -6.27
C PRO A 63 6.11 -4.71 -5.51
N ASN A 64 7.23 -5.39 -5.75
CA ASN A 64 7.53 -6.61 -5.02
C ASN A 64 7.71 -6.34 -3.53
N ASP A 65 8.27 -5.18 -3.18
CA ASP A 65 8.40 -4.79 -1.78
C ASP A 65 7.08 -4.35 -1.18
N LEU A 66 6.19 -3.84 -2.04
CA LEU A 66 4.95 -3.22 -1.58
C LEU A 66 3.87 -4.24 -1.27
N PHE A 67 3.86 -5.37 -1.98
CA PHE A 67 2.81 -6.36 -1.84
C PHE A 67 3.29 -7.58 -1.08
N GLU A 68 2.35 -8.21 -0.39
CA GLU A 68 2.59 -9.48 0.28
C GLU A 68 1.46 -10.43 -0.07
N ILE A 69 1.80 -11.67 -0.39
CA ILE A 69 0.81 -12.71 -0.70
C ILE A 69 0.89 -13.78 0.36
N THR A 70 -0.25 -14.07 0.96
CA THR A 70 -0.37 -15.11 1.98
C THR A 70 -1.20 -16.26 1.43
N LEU A 71 -0.72 -17.50 1.60
CA LEU A 71 -1.44 -18.69 1.20
C LEU A 71 -2.05 -19.34 2.42
N GLU A 72 -3.29 -19.75 2.27
CA GLU A 72 -4.00 -20.50 3.30
C GLU A 72 -4.02 -21.97 3.00
#